data_86eda052578432a2809c9cbb9baa9241
#
_entry.id   86eda052578432a2809c9cbb9baa9241
#
_cell.length_a   1.000
_cell.length_b   1.000
_cell.length_c   1.000
_cell.angle_alpha   90.00
_cell.angle_beta   90.00
_cell.angle_gamma   90.00
#
_symmetry.space_group_name_H-M   'P 1'
#
loop_
_entity.id
_entity.type
_entity.pdbx_description
1 polymer ?
#
loop_
_entity_poly.entity_id
_entity_poly.type
_entity_poly.pdbx_seq_one_letter_code
_entity_poly.pdbx_strand_id
1 'polypeptide(L)'
;MNVIEIKNGVQVNKEFDKVKVQGFFQTSEMLENVLGFRYLLKCQTKVRSFVLQEENTDLVLIHTRIKNGVCYLLGSLECFDYVDCIYGDISLQKLTEAFETFFDFLKRNSIHVFCVRFIDAKSKTYAAIKSIVEERKLLSEADVENVAVQSEEETYDNYFSSLTKHAKQNIRTAYNRMSTDQKVYECKFYVGGYRKTAVA
;
A
#
# COMPACT_ATOMS: atom_id res chain seq x y z
N MET A 1 12.97 -17.45 12.82
CA MET A 1 11.99 -16.33 12.66
C MET A 1 10.62 -16.77 13.15
N ASN A 2 9.86 -15.89 13.81
CA ASN A 2 8.54 -16.17 14.37
C ASN A 2 7.50 -15.22 13.79
N VAL A 3 6.24 -15.70 13.66
CA VAL A 3 5.09 -14.87 13.29
C VAL A 3 4.23 -14.67 14.52
N ILE A 4 3.99 -13.42 14.89
CA ILE A 4 3.18 -13.04 16.05
C ILE A 4 1.99 -12.22 15.57
N GLU A 5 0.78 -12.67 15.87
CA GLU A 5 -0.41 -11.86 15.66
C GLU A 5 -0.55 -10.83 16.77
N ILE A 6 -0.70 -9.57 16.42
CA ILE A 6 -0.77 -8.46 17.35
C ILE A 6 -2.19 -7.88 17.43
N LYS A 7 -2.62 -7.57 18.66
CA LYS A 7 -3.99 -7.04 18.90
C LYS A 7 -4.12 -5.57 18.53
N ASN A 8 -3.07 -4.79 18.71
CA ASN A 8 -3.05 -3.36 18.43
C ASN A 8 -2.04 -3.02 17.31
N GLY A 9 -2.45 -3.31 16.07
CA GLY A 9 -1.63 -3.05 14.89
C GLY A 9 -1.26 -1.58 14.70
N VAL A 10 -2.14 -0.65 15.10
CA VAL A 10 -1.88 0.80 15.01
C VAL A 10 -0.71 1.22 15.90
N GLN A 11 -0.66 0.73 17.13
CA GLN A 11 0.42 1.09 18.05
C GLN A 11 1.77 0.62 17.54
N VAL A 12 1.84 -0.63 17.07
CA VAL A 12 3.09 -1.18 16.51
C VAL A 12 3.45 -0.45 15.21
N ASN A 13 2.46 -0.11 14.37
CA ASN A 13 2.72 0.66 13.15
C ASN A 13 3.39 2.02 13.46
N LYS A 14 2.97 2.71 14.53
CA LYS A 14 3.61 3.97 14.95
C LYS A 14 5.10 3.83 15.31
N GLU A 15 5.50 2.66 15.74
CA GLU A 15 6.92 2.36 15.99
C GLU A 15 7.67 2.17 14.66
N PHE A 16 7.07 1.48 13.70
CA PHE A 16 7.61 1.35 12.34
C PHE A 16 7.63 2.67 11.57
N ASP A 17 6.67 3.57 11.77
CA ASP A 17 6.64 4.90 11.12
C ASP A 17 7.91 5.71 11.41
N LYS A 18 8.57 5.45 12.55
CA LYS A 18 9.83 6.12 12.94
C LYS A 18 11.03 5.61 12.16
N VAL A 19 10.95 4.40 11.64
CA VAL A 19 12.05 3.74 10.94
C VAL A 19 12.01 4.07 9.45
N LYS A 20 11.04 3.62 8.74
CA LYS A 20 10.74 3.97 7.34
C LYS A 20 9.49 3.22 6.88
N VAL A 21 8.47 3.94 6.42
CA VAL A 21 7.36 3.36 5.68
C VAL A 21 7.59 3.48 4.18
N GLN A 22 7.15 2.50 3.41
CA GLN A 22 7.34 2.45 1.96
C GLN A 22 6.49 3.50 1.22
N GLY A 23 5.38 3.92 1.82
CA GLY A 23 4.50 4.91 1.23
C GLY A 23 3.39 5.36 2.18
N PHE A 24 2.56 6.31 1.71
CA PHE A 24 1.47 6.88 2.49
C PHE A 24 0.47 5.83 3.00
N PHE A 25 0.13 4.84 2.17
CA PHE A 25 -0.84 3.80 2.51
C PHE A 25 -0.38 2.83 3.61
N GLN A 26 0.90 2.85 3.97
CA GLN A 26 1.49 2.05 5.04
C GLN A 26 1.62 2.81 6.35
N THR A 27 1.23 4.08 6.41
CA THR A 27 1.31 4.89 7.63
C THR A 27 0.26 4.50 8.68
N SER A 28 0.58 4.74 9.96
CA SER A 28 -0.38 4.52 11.05
C SER A 28 -1.62 5.38 10.92
N GLU A 29 -1.50 6.60 10.39
CA GLU A 29 -2.62 7.49 10.11
C GLU A 29 -3.58 6.86 9.09
N MET A 30 -3.06 6.27 8.01
CA MET A 30 -3.88 5.58 7.03
C MET A 30 -4.54 4.32 7.60
N LEU A 31 -3.81 3.56 8.42
CA LEU A 31 -4.37 2.40 9.10
C LEU A 31 -5.51 2.78 10.05
N GLU A 32 -5.35 3.86 10.83
CA GLU A 32 -6.42 4.38 11.70
C GLU A 32 -7.66 4.76 10.89
N ASN A 33 -7.47 5.44 9.75
CA ASN A 33 -8.56 5.79 8.85
C ASN A 33 -9.28 4.55 8.32
N VAL A 34 -8.54 3.54 7.83
CA VAL A 34 -9.13 2.29 7.32
C VAL A 34 -9.93 1.57 8.41
N LEU A 35 -9.44 1.56 9.65
CA LEU A 35 -10.16 0.97 10.77
C LEU A 35 -11.41 1.79 11.14
N GLY A 36 -11.36 3.12 11.02
CA GLY A 36 -12.49 4.03 11.25
C GLY A 36 -13.58 3.93 10.18
N PHE A 37 -13.20 3.73 8.92
CA PHE A 37 -14.11 3.65 7.78
C PHE A 37 -14.81 2.29 7.59
N ARG A 38 -14.79 1.42 8.59
CA ARG A 38 -15.41 0.08 8.56
C ARG A 38 -16.82 0.05 7.98
N TYR A 39 -17.60 1.08 8.27
CA TYR A 39 -19.01 1.16 7.85
C TYR A 39 -19.20 1.57 6.39
N LEU A 40 -18.28 2.35 5.84
CA LEU A 40 -18.39 2.84 4.46
C LEU A 40 -18.00 1.78 3.44
N LEU A 41 -16.99 0.97 3.74
CA LEU A 41 -16.47 -0.02 2.80
C LEU A 41 -17.21 -1.36 2.84
N LYS A 42 -18.25 -1.51 3.70
CA LYS A 42 -18.96 -2.80 3.92
C LYS A 42 -18.01 -4.00 4.11
N CYS A 43 -16.77 -3.75 4.49
CA CYS A 43 -15.78 -4.77 4.78
C CYS A 43 -16.09 -5.39 6.14
N GLN A 44 -16.79 -6.51 6.16
CA GLN A 44 -17.17 -7.23 7.38
C GLN A 44 -15.99 -7.91 8.08
N THR A 45 -14.85 -8.03 7.42
CA THR A 45 -13.66 -8.71 7.93
C THR A 45 -12.76 -7.76 8.72
N LYS A 46 -12.34 -8.19 9.91
CA LYS A 46 -11.39 -7.45 10.74
C LYS A 46 -10.01 -7.41 10.09
N VAL A 47 -9.30 -6.31 10.28
CA VAL A 47 -7.87 -6.26 10.02
C VAL A 47 -7.16 -7.14 11.04
N ARG A 48 -6.26 -8.00 10.57
CA ARG A 48 -5.34 -8.79 11.38
C ARG A 48 -3.93 -8.34 11.07
N SER A 49 -3.16 -8.10 12.11
CA SER A 49 -1.80 -7.59 11.98
C SER A 49 -0.82 -8.60 12.50
N PHE A 50 0.26 -8.82 11.76
CA PHE A 50 1.29 -9.79 12.09
C PHE A 50 2.64 -9.11 12.10
N VAL A 51 3.43 -9.39 13.12
CA VAL A 51 4.84 -9.01 13.17
C VAL A 51 5.68 -10.27 12.94
N LEU A 52 6.66 -10.16 12.07
CA LEU A 52 7.68 -11.17 11.88
C LEU A 52 8.91 -10.75 12.65
N GLN A 53 9.30 -11.58 13.61
CA GLN A 53 10.40 -11.30 14.54
C GLN A 53 11.54 -12.29 14.37
N GLU A 54 12.75 -11.79 14.56
CA GLU A 54 13.93 -12.60 14.75
C GLU A 54 14.66 -12.12 16.00
N GLU A 55 14.96 -13.03 16.92
CA GLU A 55 15.69 -12.73 18.18
C GLU A 55 15.10 -11.52 18.94
N ASN A 56 13.76 -11.45 19.01
CA ASN A 56 12.97 -10.34 19.58
C ASN A 56 13.09 -8.99 18.86
N THR A 57 13.62 -8.97 17.63
CA THR A 57 13.63 -7.78 16.79
C THR A 57 12.49 -7.86 15.77
N ASP A 58 11.65 -6.84 15.73
CA ASP A 58 10.57 -6.70 14.74
C ASP A 58 11.16 -6.34 13.39
N LEU A 59 11.00 -7.21 12.41
CA LEU A 59 11.56 -7.04 11.07
C LEU A 59 10.53 -6.55 10.04
N VAL A 60 9.35 -7.17 10.06
CA VAL A 60 8.30 -6.90 9.09
C VAL A 60 6.95 -6.84 9.79
N LEU A 61 6.16 -5.83 9.47
CA LEU A 61 4.78 -5.71 9.91
C LEU A 61 3.86 -5.88 8.70
N ILE A 62 2.93 -6.83 8.81
CA ILE A 62 1.99 -7.17 7.75
C ILE A 62 0.57 -6.97 8.26
N HIS A 63 -0.16 -6.06 7.65
CA HIS A 63 -1.59 -5.89 7.88
C HIS A 63 -2.38 -6.65 6.83
N THR A 64 -3.37 -7.41 7.25
CA THR A 64 -4.13 -8.28 6.36
C THR A 64 -5.63 -8.26 6.65
N ARG A 65 -6.41 -8.72 5.68
CA ARG A 65 -7.77 -9.20 5.88
C ARG A 65 -7.86 -10.67 5.45
N ILE A 66 -8.46 -11.50 6.29
CA ILE A 66 -8.68 -12.90 5.95
C ILE A 66 -10.18 -13.11 5.73
N LYS A 67 -10.52 -13.54 4.52
CA LYS A 67 -11.91 -13.78 4.10
C LYS A 67 -11.99 -15.03 3.25
N ASN A 68 -12.87 -15.96 3.63
CA ASN A 68 -13.12 -17.21 2.90
C ASN A 68 -11.83 -18.02 2.60
N GLY A 69 -10.91 -18.10 3.55
CA GLY A 69 -9.65 -18.83 3.39
C GLY A 69 -8.58 -18.12 2.55
N VAL A 70 -8.85 -16.89 2.11
CA VAL A 70 -7.89 -16.04 1.39
C VAL A 70 -7.35 -14.97 2.32
N CYS A 71 -6.04 -14.82 2.38
CA CYS A 71 -5.35 -13.74 3.07
C CYS A 71 -5.05 -12.62 2.07
N TYR A 72 -5.65 -11.47 2.26
CA TYR A 72 -5.42 -10.27 1.45
C TYR A 72 -4.47 -9.33 2.19
N LEU A 73 -3.41 -8.87 1.53
CA LEU A 73 -2.64 -7.75 2.06
C LEU A 73 -3.55 -6.51 2.15
N LEU A 74 -3.47 -5.78 3.26
CA LEU A 74 -4.34 -4.63 3.51
C LEU A 74 -4.18 -3.58 2.39
N GLY A 75 -5.30 -3.07 1.90
CA GLY A 75 -5.35 -2.19 0.73
C GLY A 75 -5.79 -2.93 -0.54
N SER A 76 -5.55 -4.25 -0.62
CA SER A 76 -5.95 -5.05 -1.80
C SER A 76 -7.46 -5.11 -2.02
N LEU A 77 -8.25 -5.07 -0.96
CA LEU A 77 -9.73 -5.01 -1.02
C LEU A 77 -10.26 -3.58 -0.98
N GLU A 78 -9.50 -2.67 -0.40
CA GLU A 78 -9.80 -1.26 -0.28
C GLU A 78 -9.45 -0.46 -1.55
N CYS A 79 -8.83 -1.12 -2.53
CA CYS A 79 -8.37 -0.51 -3.78
C CYS A 79 -7.39 0.66 -3.55
N PHE A 80 -6.41 0.47 -2.67
CA PHE A 80 -5.31 1.42 -2.52
C PHE A 80 -4.41 1.38 -3.76
N ASP A 81 -3.93 2.54 -4.20
CA ASP A 81 -3.08 2.64 -5.39
C ASP A 81 -1.72 1.97 -5.21
N TYR A 82 -1.22 1.92 -3.96
CA TYR A 82 0.05 1.28 -3.64
C TYR A 82 -0.10 0.47 -2.35
N VAL A 83 0.03 -0.83 -2.49
CA VAL A 83 -0.08 -1.78 -1.37
C VAL A 83 1.30 -2.37 -1.10
N ASP A 84 1.73 -2.35 0.16
CA ASP A 84 2.96 -2.97 0.59
C ASP A 84 2.86 -3.41 2.07
N CYS A 85 3.80 -4.22 2.54
CA CYS A 85 4.03 -4.42 3.96
C CYS A 85 5.00 -3.36 4.49
N ILE A 86 5.21 -3.32 5.80
CA ILE A 86 6.05 -2.32 6.45
C ILE A 86 7.31 -3.00 6.97
N TYR A 87 8.45 -2.48 6.58
CA TYR A 87 9.78 -2.97 7.02
C TYR A 87 10.79 -1.83 7.02
N GLY A 88 11.80 -1.94 7.89
CA GLY A 88 12.92 -1.01 7.91
C GLY A 88 13.96 -1.29 6.82
N ASP A 89 15.22 -0.97 7.10
CA ASP A 89 16.32 -1.32 6.19
C ASP A 89 16.68 -2.81 6.33
N ILE A 90 16.00 -3.62 5.54
CA ILE A 90 16.13 -5.08 5.51
C ILE A 90 16.61 -5.52 4.12
N SER A 91 17.48 -6.51 4.06
CA SER A 91 17.92 -7.09 2.79
C SER A 91 16.77 -7.85 2.11
N LEU A 92 16.84 -7.96 0.78
CA LEU A 92 15.85 -8.76 0.02
C LEU A 92 15.82 -10.22 0.50
N GLN A 93 16.99 -10.81 0.74
CA GLN A 93 17.08 -12.17 1.24
C GLN A 93 16.32 -12.32 2.57
N LYS A 94 16.54 -11.40 3.51
CA LYS A 94 15.88 -11.44 4.82
C LYS A 94 14.38 -11.23 4.73
N LEU A 95 13.94 -10.38 3.83
CA LEU A 95 12.52 -10.18 3.55
C LEU A 95 11.89 -11.43 2.93
N THR A 96 12.62 -12.13 2.05
CA THR A 96 12.19 -13.42 1.48
C THR A 96 12.02 -14.46 2.58
N GLU A 97 12.99 -14.66 3.46
CA GLU A 97 12.91 -15.57 4.62
C GLU A 97 11.69 -15.23 5.52
N ALA A 98 11.41 -13.93 5.69
CA ALA A 98 10.25 -13.48 6.45
C ALA A 98 8.94 -13.91 5.78
N PHE A 99 8.77 -13.69 4.48
CA PHE A 99 7.58 -14.12 3.76
C PHE A 99 7.43 -15.64 3.68
N GLU A 100 8.52 -16.39 3.56
CA GLU A 100 8.48 -17.86 3.65
C GLU A 100 7.89 -18.32 4.97
N THR A 101 8.40 -17.75 6.08
CA THR A 101 7.90 -18.03 7.43
C THR A 101 6.41 -17.66 7.55
N PHE A 102 6.00 -16.54 6.95
CA PHE A 102 4.61 -16.11 6.95
C PHE A 102 3.71 -17.04 6.13
N PHE A 103 4.15 -17.48 4.96
CA PHE A 103 3.38 -18.42 4.13
C PHE A 103 3.24 -19.78 4.81
N ASP A 104 4.27 -20.27 5.48
CA ASP A 104 4.19 -21.49 6.27
C ASP A 104 3.24 -21.34 7.47
N PHE A 105 3.19 -20.15 8.08
CA PHE A 105 2.21 -19.81 9.10
C PHE A 105 0.78 -19.81 8.53
N LEU A 106 0.54 -19.18 7.39
CA LEU A 106 -0.77 -19.18 6.73
C LEU A 106 -1.23 -20.61 6.42
N LYS A 107 -0.35 -21.43 5.84
CA LYS A 107 -0.63 -22.84 5.50
C LYS A 107 -1.02 -23.65 6.74
N ARG A 108 -0.29 -23.48 7.86
CA ARG A 108 -0.63 -24.17 9.13
C ARG A 108 -1.98 -23.72 9.70
N ASN A 109 -2.46 -22.54 9.36
CA ASN A 109 -3.76 -22.01 9.74
C ASN A 109 -4.84 -22.24 8.66
N SER A 110 -4.63 -23.19 7.74
CA SER A 110 -5.56 -23.54 6.66
C SER A 110 -5.90 -22.38 5.72
N ILE A 111 -4.95 -21.46 5.52
CA ILE A 111 -5.05 -20.36 4.57
C ILE A 111 -4.07 -20.66 3.45
N HIS A 112 -4.60 -20.99 2.28
CA HIS A 112 -3.80 -21.48 1.16
C HIS A 112 -3.61 -20.47 0.02
N VAL A 113 -4.29 -19.34 0.10
CA VAL A 113 -4.22 -18.27 -0.90
C VAL A 113 -3.77 -16.98 -0.22
N PHE A 114 -2.73 -16.36 -0.78
CA PHE A 114 -2.30 -15.01 -0.43
C PHE A 114 -2.51 -14.11 -1.64
N CYS A 115 -3.25 -13.04 -1.46
CA CYS A 115 -3.62 -12.11 -2.51
C CYS A 115 -3.04 -10.72 -2.22
N VAL A 116 -2.29 -10.21 -3.18
CA VAL A 116 -1.77 -8.83 -3.17
C VAL A 116 -2.20 -8.17 -4.46
N ARG A 117 -2.85 -7.02 -4.35
CA ARG A 117 -3.26 -6.20 -5.50
C ARG A 117 -2.61 -4.83 -5.38
N PHE A 118 -2.32 -4.21 -6.53
CA PHE A 118 -1.76 -2.85 -6.59
C PHE A 118 -0.37 -2.71 -5.92
N ILE A 119 0.43 -3.77 -5.93
CA ILE A 119 1.81 -3.70 -5.46
C ILE A 119 2.72 -3.14 -6.55
N ASP A 120 3.67 -2.30 -6.17
CA ASP A 120 4.69 -1.83 -7.10
C ASP A 120 5.60 -3.01 -7.50
N ALA A 121 5.71 -3.27 -8.80
CA ALA A 121 6.57 -4.32 -9.35
C ALA A 121 8.07 -4.10 -9.05
N LYS A 122 8.46 -2.90 -8.63
CA LYS A 122 9.83 -2.57 -8.20
C LYS A 122 10.03 -2.70 -6.69
N SER A 123 8.97 -3.00 -5.91
CA SER A 123 9.09 -3.14 -4.46
C SER A 123 9.89 -4.39 -4.07
N LYS A 124 10.58 -4.33 -2.93
CA LYS A 124 11.26 -5.49 -2.35
C LYS A 124 10.26 -6.60 -2.00
N THR A 125 9.04 -6.24 -1.57
CA THR A 125 7.97 -7.19 -1.26
C THR A 125 7.58 -8.00 -2.48
N TYR A 126 7.35 -7.34 -3.63
CA TYR A 126 7.05 -8.04 -4.87
C TYR A 126 8.19 -8.99 -5.27
N ALA A 127 9.44 -8.51 -5.22
CA ALA A 127 10.61 -9.32 -5.55
C ALA A 127 10.75 -10.55 -4.63
N ALA A 128 10.52 -10.39 -3.31
CA ALA A 128 10.56 -11.48 -2.35
C ALA A 128 9.47 -12.53 -2.61
N ILE A 129 8.22 -12.10 -2.82
CA ILE A 129 7.10 -13.00 -3.11
C ILE A 129 7.34 -13.75 -4.42
N LYS A 130 7.80 -13.05 -5.47
CA LYS A 130 8.12 -13.64 -6.77
C LYS A 130 9.19 -14.74 -6.64
N SER A 131 10.27 -14.47 -5.91
CA SER A 131 11.33 -15.46 -5.65
C SER A 131 10.78 -16.73 -5.01
N ILE A 132 9.93 -16.61 -3.98
CA ILE A 132 9.31 -17.75 -3.31
C ILE A 132 8.40 -18.55 -4.24
N VAL A 133 7.59 -17.85 -5.05
CA VAL A 133 6.69 -18.49 -6.02
C VAL A 133 7.48 -19.31 -7.02
N GLU A 134 8.58 -18.78 -7.55
CA GLU A 134 9.45 -19.45 -8.50
C GLU A 134 10.17 -20.66 -7.87
N GLU A 135 10.75 -20.47 -6.69
CA GLU A 135 11.53 -21.51 -5.99
C GLU A 135 10.64 -22.69 -5.55
N ARG A 136 9.50 -22.39 -4.93
CA ARG A 136 8.56 -23.41 -4.44
C ARG A 136 7.60 -23.93 -5.52
N LYS A 137 7.71 -23.44 -6.75
CA LYS A 137 6.81 -23.79 -7.89
C LYS A 137 5.33 -23.64 -7.53
N LEU A 138 5.00 -22.53 -6.86
CA LEU A 138 3.63 -22.27 -6.46
C LEU A 138 2.79 -21.84 -7.67
N LEU A 139 1.52 -22.18 -7.65
CA LEU A 139 0.58 -21.63 -8.62
C LEU A 139 0.40 -20.12 -8.36
N SER A 140 0.65 -19.32 -9.37
CA SER A 140 0.46 -17.89 -9.29
C SER A 140 -0.30 -17.37 -10.50
N GLU A 141 -1.16 -16.39 -10.26
CA GLU A 141 -1.82 -15.60 -11.27
C GLU A 141 -1.42 -14.14 -11.03
N ALA A 142 -0.91 -13.48 -12.03
CA ALA A 142 -0.50 -12.09 -11.93
C ALA A 142 -0.98 -11.32 -13.15
N ASP A 143 -1.83 -10.32 -12.91
CA ASP A 143 -2.16 -9.29 -13.88
C ASP A 143 -1.25 -8.08 -13.68
N VAL A 144 -0.66 -7.60 -14.75
CA VAL A 144 0.17 -6.39 -14.74
C VAL A 144 -0.61 -5.26 -15.39
N GLU A 145 -1.13 -4.34 -14.58
CA GLU A 145 -1.65 -3.08 -15.07
C GLU A 145 -0.58 -1.99 -14.91
N ASN A 146 -0.14 -1.43 -16.03
CA ASN A 146 0.66 -0.22 -16.04
C ASN A 146 -0.26 0.98 -16.30
N VAL A 147 -0.64 1.68 -15.24
CA VAL A 147 -1.27 2.99 -15.35
C VAL A 147 -0.22 4.04 -15.00
N ALA A 148 0.58 4.41 -15.99
CA ALA A 148 1.49 5.54 -15.84
C ALA A 148 1.09 6.61 -16.87
N VAL A 149 0.75 7.79 -16.38
CA VAL A 149 0.71 8.99 -17.23
C VAL A 149 2.09 9.63 -17.12
N GLN A 150 2.92 9.38 -18.11
CA GLN A 150 4.21 10.06 -18.24
C GLN A 150 4.02 11.26 -19.18
N SER A 151 4.31 12.46 -18.69
CA SER A 151 4.41 13.65 -19.52
C SER A 151 5.88 14.00 -19.70
N GLU A 152 6.29 14.22 -20.93
CA GLU A 152 7.62 14.76 -21.27
C GLU A 152 7.66 16.28 -21.19
N GLU A 153 6.50 16.90 -20.92
CA GLU A 153 6.34 18.34 -20.86
C GLU A 153 6.88 18.92 -19.55
N GLU A 154 7.75 19.89 -19.63
CA GLU A 154 8.41 20.52 -18.47
C GLU A 154 7.50 21.48 -17.69
N THR A 155 6.43 21.98 -18.32
CA THR A 155 5.50 22.93 -17.70
C THR A 155 4.06 22.46 -17.76
N TYR A 156 3.25 22.91 -16.80
CA TYR A 156 1.83 22.62 -16.79
C TYR A 156 1.10 23.14 -18.04
N ASP A 157 1.49 24.32 -18.53
CA ASP A 157 0.86 24.93 -19.71
C ASP A 157 1.11 24.11 -20.97
N ASN A 158 2.32 23.60 -21.15
CA ASN A 158 2.66 22.70 -22.24
C ASN A 158 1.89 21.39 -22.11
N TYR A 159 1.91 20.77 -20.92
CA TYR A 159 1.13 19.56 -20.64
C TYR A 159 -0.36 19.79 -20.91
N PHE A 160 -0.96 20.87 -20.37
CA PHE A 160 -2.35 21.19 -20.61
C PHE A 160 -2.66 21.38 -22.09
N SER A 161 -1.72 22.00 -22.84
CA SER A 161 -1.85 22.25 -24.28
C SER A 161 -1.79 20.95 -25.10
N SER A 162 -1.08 19.93 -24.63
CA SER A 162 -0.99 18.61 -25.28
C SER A 162 -2.25 17.74 -25.09
N LEU A 163 -3.06 18.03 -24.09
CA LEU A 163 -4.25 17.24 -23.79
C LEU A 163 -5.34 17.32 -24.87
N THR A 164 -6.14 16.27 -24.95
CA THR A 164 -7.32 16.27 -25.83
C THR A 164 -8.34 17.34 -25.42
N LYS A 165 -9.19 17.78 -26.34
CA LYS A 165 -10.24 18.75 -26.08
C LYS A 165 -11.15 18.32 -24.91
N HIS A 166 -11.45 17.03 -24.82
CA HIS A 166 -12.31 16.49 -23.74
C HIS A 166 -11.60 16.55 -22.38
N ALA A 167 -10.34 16.16 -22.30
CA ALA A 167 -9.55 16.24 -21.07
C ALA A 167 -9.42 17.70 -20.59
N LYS A 168 -9.12 18.64 -21.50
CA LYS A 168 -9.10 20.08 -21.20
C LYS A 168 -10.42 20.57 -20.63
N GLN A 169 -11.53 20.14 -21.22
CA GLN A 169 -12.86 20.52 -20.76
C GLN A 169 -13.15 19.97 -19.36
N ASN A 170 -12.78 18.74 -19.07
CA ASN A 170 -12.96 18.14 -17.74
C ASN A 170 -12.19 18.91 -16.66
N ILE A 171 -10.92 19.23 -16.94
CA ILE A 171 -10.08 20.03 -16.03
C ILE A 171 -10.70 21.40 -15.77
N ARG A 172 -11.10 22.14 -16.84
CA ARG A 172 -11.74 23.46 -16.70
C ARG A 172 -13.03 23.36 -15.91
N THR A 173 -13.84 22.32 -16.13
CA THR A 173 -15.09 22.10 -15.39
C THR A 173 -14.80 21.85 -13.90
N ALA A 174 -13.76 21.09 -13.58
CA ALA A 174 -13.34 20.88 -12.19
C ALA A 174 -12.92 22.20 -11.52
N TYR A 175 -12.07 23.00 -12.16
CA TYR A 175 -11.68 24.31 -11.65
C TYR A 175 -12.86 25.27 -11.46
N ASN A 176 -13.78 25.32 -12.42
CA ASN A 176 -14.97 26.16 -12.30
C ASN A 176 -15.87 25.73 -11.14
N ARG A 177 -16.03 24.42 -10.91
CA ARG A 177 -16.76 23.91 -9.74
C ARG A 177 -16.07 24.28 -8.43
N MET A 178 -14.76 24.13 -8.36
CA MET A 178 -13.99 24.55 -7.17
C MET A 178 -14.13 26.05 -6.89
N SER A 179 -14.10 26.91 -7.91
CA SER A 179 -14.25 28.36 -7.74
C SER A 179 -15.67 28.78 -7.35
N THR A 180 -16.71 28.02 -7.75
CA THR A 180 -18.11 28.32 -7.41
C THR A 180 -18.55 27.76 -6.06
N ASP A 181 -17.81 26.83 -5.48
CA ASP A 181 -18.17 26.10 -4.24
C ASP A 181 -17.95 26.94 -2.96
N GLN A 182 -17.45 28.17 -3.07
CA GLN A 182 -17.15 29.09 -1.96
C GLN A 182 -16.28 28.48 -0.83
N LYS A 183 -15.59 27.37 -1.12
CA LYS A 183 -14.65 26.72 -0.21
C LYS A 183 -13.23 27.12 -0.54
N VAL A 184 -12.41 27.23 0.50
CA VAL A 184 -10.96 27.40 0.31
C VAL A 184 -10.35 26.01 0.09
N TYR A 185 -9.75 25.80 -1.09
CA TYR A 185 -9.01 24.59 -1.40
C TYR A 185 -7.52 24.85 -1.25
N GLU A 186 -6.85 24.01 -0.50
CA GLU A 186 -5.41 24.05 -0.35
C GLU A 186 -4.79 22.78 -0.93
N CYS A 187 -3.86 22.93 -1.87
CA CYS A 187 -3.10 21.82 -2.42
C CYS A 187 -1.76 21.69 -1.67
N LYS A 188 -1.52 20.57 -1.01
CA LYS A 188 -0.25 20.31 -0.30
C LYS A 188 0.50 19.20 -1.02
N PHE A 189 1.71 19.52 -1.45
CA PHE A 189 2.61 18.54 -2.05
C PHE A 189 3.65 18.10 -1.01
N TYR A 190 3.82 16.79 -0.88
CA TYR A 190 4.82 16.19 -0.01
C TYR A 190 5.89 15.53 -0.87
N VAL A 191 7.11 16.04 -0.82
CA VAL A 191 8.23 15.46 -1.55
C VAL A 191 9.34 15.15 -0.56
N GLY A 192 9.73 13.89 -0.47
CA GLY A 192 10.90 13.47 0.30
C GLY A 192 10.89 13.91 1.78
N GLY A 193 9.76 13.85 2.47
CA GLY A 193 9.64 14.20 3.89
C GLY A 193 9.55 15.71 4.18
N TYR A 194 9.61 16.58 3.16
CA TYR A 194 9.45 18.03 3.33
C TYR A 194 8.07 18.48 2.84
N ARG A 195 7.37 19.22 3.71
CA ARG A 195 6.12 19.91 3.32
C ARG A 195 6.48 21.14 2.48
N LYS A 196 6.16 21.13 1.20
CA LYS A 196 6.08 22.36 0.42
C LYS A 196 4.61 22.74 0.28
N THR A 197 4.23 23.86 0.83
CA THR A 197 2.90 24.45 0.62
C THR A 197 2.97 25.25 -0.67
N ALA A 198 2.27 24.81 -1.70
CA ALA A 198 2.00 25.67 -2.85
C ALA A 198 0.64 26.32 -2.60
N VAL A 199 0.61 27.63 -2.51
CA VAL A 199 -0.64 28.41 -2.50
C VAL A 199 -0.98 28.60 -3.98
N ALA A 200 -2.15 28.12 -4.40
CA ALA A 200 -2.69 28.39 -5.73
C ALA A 200 -3.31 29.79 -5.76
#